data_53e2f7ecbd511ba052a2b6d4a3ce5810
#
_entry.id   53e2f7ecbd511ba052a2b6d4a3ce5810
#
_cell.length_a   1.000
_cell.length_b   1.000
_cell.length_c   1.000
_cell.angle_alpha   90.00
_cell.angle_beta   90.00
_cell.angle_gamma   90.00
#
_symmetry.space_group_name_H-M   'P 1'
#
loop_
_entity.id
_entity.type
_entity.pdbx_description
1 polymer ?
#
loop_
_entity_poly.entity_id
_entity_poly.type
_entity_poly.pdbx_seq_one_letter_code
_entity_poly.pdbx_strand_id
1 'polypeptide(L)'
;NGHNTAVGGDSQLNASTGEFNTSLGSMSIGSGVTTGDYNIAIGYQAGAVLTSGQRNVLIGSNAGDGLTTGESNVAVGHGALSAEDGNGSTTAVGYKALNVQNAGQESYNVAVGFEAGKLVDSGIENTIVGGRAGDALTTGSYNVAVGSLALSTEDTGGRNTAVGNRALNTLNYAGNGYNTAVGFDAGLSLD
;
A
#
# COMPACT_ATOMS: atom_id res chain seq x y z
N ASN A 1 -2.95 27.42 15.61
CA ASN A 1 -3.44 26.10 15.79
C ASN A 1 -2.29 25.10 15.78
N GLY A 2 -2.15 24.34 16.83
CA GLY A 2 -1.43 23.11 17.02
C GLY A 2 -0.08 22.94 16.34
N HIS A 3 0.66 22.05 16.76
CA HIS A 3 2.07 21.72 16.54
C HIS A 3 2.34 21.15 15.12
N ASN A 4 1.85 21.79 14.05
CA ASN A 4 2.04 21.37 12.68
C ASN A 4 3.28 21.98 12.03
N THR A 5 3.98 21.25 11.20
CA THR A 5 5.08 21.73 10.35
C THR A 5 4.67 21.61 8.89
N ALA A 6 4.62 22.72 8.15
CA ALA A 6 4.27 22.76 6.73
C ALA A 6 5.31 23.55 5.93
N VAL A 7 5.89 22.93 4.90
CA VAL A 7 6.89 23.54 4.03
C VAL A 7 6.59 23.18 2.57
N GLY A 8 6.38 24.18 1.74
CA GLY A 8 6.08 24.02 0.31
C GLY A 8 4.82 24.78 -0.12
N GLY A 9 4.68 25.03 -1.41
CA GLY A 9 3.48 25.68 -1.96
C GLY A 9 2.25 24.82 -1.71
N ASP A 10 1.19 25.40 -1.17
CA ASP A 10 -0.09 24.74 -0.86
C ASP A 10 0.04 23.52 0.10
N SER A 11 1.13 23.45 0.87
CA SER A 11 1.30 22.45 1.91
C SER A 11 0.34 22.77 3.07
N GLN A 12 -0.49 21.80 3.48
CA GLN A 12 -1.56 21.97 4.48
C GLN A 12 -2.46 23.20 4.27
N LEU A 13 -2.77 23.51 3.02
CA LEU A 13 -3.52 24.72 2.65
C LEU A 13 -4.83 24.88 3.43
N ASN A 14 -5.54 23.80 3.69
CA ASN A 14 -6.85 23.78 4.33
C ASN A 14 -6.83 23.11 5.73
N ALA A 15 -5.68 23.06 6.40
CA ALA A 15 -5.63 22.51 7.76
C ALA A 15 -6.56 23.30 8.69
N SER A 16 -7.49 22.63 9.38
CA SER A 16 -8.47 23.27 10.27
C SER A 16 -8.16 22.99 11.75
N THR A 17 -8.36 21.76 12.21
CA THR A 17 -8.17 21.37 13.61
C THR A 17 -7.11 20.29 13.81
N GLY A 18 -6.62 19.65 12.74
CA GLY A 18 -5.58 18.62 12.84
C GLY A 18 -4.29 19.14 13.46
N GLU A 19 -3.69 18.34 14.34
CA GLU A 19 -2.48 18.68 15.10
C GLU A 19 -1.35 17.65 14.89
N PHE A 20 -0.11 18.05 15.21
CA PHE A 20 1.07 17.18 15.14
C PHE A 20 1.34 16.59 13.75
N ASN A 21 0.92 17.27 12.68
CA ASN A 21 1.20 16.85 11.31
C ASN A 21 2.51 17.45 10.79
N THR A 22 3.26 16.68 10.04
CA THR A 22 4.43 17.14 9.29
C THR A 22 4.18 17.03 7.81
N SER A 23 4.25 18.12 7.07
CA SER A 23 3.99 18.21 5.65
C SER A 23 5.14 18.95 4.95
N LEU A 24 5.84 18.25 4.05
CA LEU A 24 6.96 18.80 3.29
C LEU A 24 6.82 18.47 1.80
N GLY A 25 6.51 19.45 1.00
CA GLY A 25 6.34 19.32 -0.44
C GLY A 25 5.15 20.15 -0.93
N SER A 26 5.15 20.48 -2.22
CA SER A 26 4.00 21.16 -2.82
C SER A 26 2.77 20.26 -2.76
N MET A 27 1.64 20.82 -2.31
CA MET A 27 0.34 20.14 -2.20
C MET A 27 0.35 18.89 -1.29
N SER A 28 1.35 18.73 -0.43
CA SER A 28 1.33 17.68 0.59
C SER A 28 0.26 18.01 1.63
N ILE A 29 -0.64 17.06 1.96
CA ILE A 29 -1.85 17.29 2.75
C ILE A 29 -2.59 18.55 2.24
N GLY A 30 -2.73 18.70 0.91
CA GLY A 30 -3.00 20.00 0.30
C GLY A 30 -4.47 20.35 0.10
N SER A 31 -5.32 19.45 -0.37
CA SER A 31 -6.64 19.82 -0.90
C SER A 31 -7.82 19.55 0.04
N GLY A 32 -7.63 18.72 1.08
CA GLY A 32 -8.69 18.41 2.04
C GLY A 32 -8.71 19.34 3.27
N VAL A 33 -9.87 19.46 3.91
CA VAL A 33 -9.98 20.09 5.23
C VAL A 33 -9.43 19.11 6.26
N THR A 34 -8.18 19.29 6.66
CA THR A 34 -7.48 18.34 7.53
C THR A 34 -7.89 18.52 8.99
N THR A 35 -8.49 17.46 9.53
CA THR A 35 -8.83 17.34 10.96
C THR A 35 -8.08 16.20 11.64
N GLY A 36 -7.40 15.35 10.86
CA GLY A 36 -6.61 14.22 11.36
C GLY A 36 -5.26 14.64 11.94
N ASP A 37 -4.77 13.86 12.92
CA ASP A 37 -3.57 14.14 13.68
C ASP A 37 -2.44 13.16 13.37
N TYR A 38 -1.21 13.54 13.75
CA TYR A 38 -0.03 12.67 13.72
C TYR A 38 0.33 12.12 12.34
N ASN A 39 0.06 12.84 11.26
CA ASN A 39 0.42 12.42 9.92
C ASN A 39 1.79 13.00 9.49
N ILE A 40 2.56 12.21 8.77
CA ILE A 40 3.78 12.63 8.09
C ILE A 40 3.55 12.50 6.59
N ALA A 41 3.63 13.60 5.84
CA ALA A 41 3.50 13.62 4.39
C ALA A 41 4.69 14.36 3.76
N ILE A 42 5.56 13.65 3.06
CA ILE A 42 6.78 14.20 2.45
C ILE A 42 6.81 13.87 0.96
N GLY A 43 6.68 14.87 0.12
CA GLY A 43 6.69 14.73 -1.33
C GLY A 43 5.58 15.52 -2.01
N TYR A 44 5.70 15.70 -3.33
CA TYR A 44 4.65 16.33 -4.13
C TYR A 44 3.37 15.50 -4.04
N GLN A 45 2.27 16.11 -3.61
CA GLN A 45 0.96 15.49 -3.43
C GLN A 45 0.93 14.27 -2.47
N ALA A 46 1.90 14.12 -1.57
CA ALA A 46 1.80 13.07 -0.54
C ALA A 46 0.58 13.36 0.36
N GLY A 47 -0.36 12.40 0.47
CA GLY A 47 -1.60 12.59 1.21
C GLY A 47 -2.46 13.76 0.72
N ALA A 48 -2.49 14.03 -0.59
CA ALA A 48 -3.05 15.25 -1.15
C ALA A 48 -4.52 15.52 -0.74
N VAL A 49 -5.33 14.49 -0.55
CA VAL A 49 -6.76 14.61 -0.21
C VAL A 49 -7.06 14.19 1.24
N LEU A 50 -6.03 14.07 2.09
CA LEU A 50 -6.19 13.62 3.48
C LEU A 50 -7.10 14.59 4.26
N THR A 51 -8.11 14.03 4.92
CA THR A 51 -9.11 14.80 5.71
C THR A 51 -9.05 14.44 7.19
N SER A 52 -9.67 13.35 7.63
CA SER A 52 -9.69 12.92 9.03
C SER A 52 -8.76 11.75 9.35
N GLY A 53 -8.06 11.21 8.36
CA GLY A 53 -7.09 10.12 8.57
C GLY A 53 -5.97 10.51 9.54
N GLN A 54 -5.52 9.57 10.36
CA GLN A 54 -4.56 9.81 11.43
C GLN A 54 -3.41 8.80 11.39
N ARG A 55 -2.27 9.19 11.98
CA ARG A 55 -1.11 8.29 12.18
C ARG A 55 -0.57 7.67 10.88
N ASN A 56 -0.67 8.38 9.77
CA ASN A 56 -0.15 7.91 8.49
C ASN A 56 1.27 8.43 8.24
N VAL A 57 2.10 7.59 7.62
CA VAL A 57 3.44 7.95 7.12
C VAL A 57 3.43 7.84 5.60
N LEU A 58 3.43 8.96 4.90
CA LEU A 58 3.28 9.07 3.45
C LEU A 58 4.53 9.77 2.88
N ILE A 59 5.48 9.02 2.32
CA ILE A 59 6.76 9.56 1.85
C ILE A 59 6.99 9.19 0.37
N GLY A 60 7.00 10.17 -0.47
CA GLY A 60 7.19 10.04 -1.92
C GLY A 60 6.16 10.86 -2.69
N SER A 61 6.45 11.17 -3.96
CA SER A 61 5.46 11.81 -4.83
C SER A 61 4.25 10.90 -5.00
N ASN A 62 3.05 11.44 -4.77
CA ASN A 62 1.79 10.70 -4.83
C ASN A 62 1.70 9.50 -3.87
N ALA A 63 2.46 9.49 -2.77
CA ALA A 63 2.28 8.47 -1.74
C ALA A 63 0.97 8.72 -0.99
N GLY A 64 0.05 7.75 -1.00
CA GLY A 64 -1.27 7.86 -0.35
C GLY A 64 -2.08 9.07 -0.83
N ASP A 65 -1.95 9.48 -2.09
CA ASP A 65 -2.59 10.69 -2.59
C ASP A 65 -4.13 10.59 -2.70
N GLY A 66 -4.67 9.37 -2.75
CA GLY A 66 -6.12 9.11 -2.64
C GLY A 66 -6.64 8.98 -1.20
N LEU A 67 -5.75 8.92 -0.20
CA LEU A 67 -6.14 8.64 1.19
C LEU A 67 -6.92 9.81 1.81
N THR A 68 -8.14 9.54 2.28
CA THR A 68 -9.02 10.54 2.89
C THR A 68 -9.17 10.35 4.40
N THR A 69 -9.71 9.23 4.84
CA THR A 69 -10.02 8.92 6.24
C THR A 69 -9.23 7.76 6.84
N GLY A 70 -8.43 7.04 6.02
CA GLY A 70 -7.67 5.88 6.47
C GLY A 70 -6.64 6.20 7.55
N GLU A 71 -6.42 5.26 8.46
CA GLU A 71 -5.57 5.44 9.62
C GLU A 71 -4.42 4.42 9.66
N SER A 72 -3.30 4.82 10.28
CA SER A 72 -2.18 3.90 10.57
C SER A 72 -1.57 3.25 9.33
N ASN A 73 -1.54 3.95 8.20
CA ASN A 73 -0.91 3.48 6.97
C ASN A 73 0.53 3.94 6.87
N VAL A 74 1.36 3.10 6.27
CA VAL A 74 2.73 3.43 5.87
C VAL A 74 2.84 3.31 4.35
N ALA A 75 3.02 4.41 3.64
CA ALA A 75 3.25 4.46 2.21
C ALA A 75 4.58 5.17 1.92
N VAL A 76 5.58 4.43 1.48
CA VAL A 76 6.92 4.96 1.18
C VAL A 76 7.31 4.59 -0.25
N GLY A 77 7.38 5.57 -1.12
CA GLY A 77 7.70 5.40 -2.55
C GLY A 77 6.75 6.17 -3.44
N HIS A 78 7.17 6.45 -4.69
CA HIS A 78 6.29 7.11 -5.66
C HIS A 78 5.06 6.24 -5.95
N GLY A 79 3.86 6.79 -5.75
CA GLY A 79 2.60 6.13 -5.99
C GLY A 79 2.33 4.89 -5.10
N ALA A 80 3.03 4.76 -3.97
CA ALA A 80 2.71 3.72 -2.99
C ALA A 80 1.35 4.03 -2.36
N LEU A 81 0.45 3.05 -2.29
CA LEU A 81 -0.89 3.15 -1.71
C LEU A 81 -1.72 4.33 -2.28
N SER A 82 -1.64 4.54 -3.59
CA SER A 82 -2.19 5.75 -4.23
C SER A 82 -3.71 5.76 -4.31
N ALA A 83 -4.37 4.61 -4.44
CA ALA A 83 -5.82 4.53 -4.62
C ALA A 83 -6.61 4.29 -3.32
N GLU A 84 -5.93 4.01 -2.20
CA GLU A 84 -6.59 3.79 -0.90
C GLU A 84 -7.28 5.07 -0.43
N ASP A 85 -8.56 5.02 -0.05
CA ASP A 85 -9.31 6.20 0.38
C ASP A 85 -9.61 6.22 1.88
N GLY A 86 -10.19 5.18 2.45
CA GLY A 86 -10.74 5.20 3.81
C GLY A 86 -10.27 4.09 4.75
N ASN A 87 -9.46 3.16 4.27
CA ASN A 87 -9.04 2.02 5.09
C ASN A 87 -7.66 2.24 5.72
N GLY A 88 -7.29 1.37 6.64
CA GLY A 88 -6.09 1.53 7.41
C GLY A 88 -5.25 0.26 7.55
N SER A 89 -4.22 0.39 8.42
CA SER A 89 -3.36 -0.74 8.83
C SER A 89 -2.60 -1.40 7.66
N THR A 90 -2.25 -0.62 6.64
CA THR A 90 -1.52 -1.07 5.45
C THR A 90 -0.07 -0.61 5.48
N THR A 91 0.85 -1.46 5.05
CA THR A 91 2.25 -1.10 4.85
C THR A 91 2.64 -1.30 3.38
N ALA A 92 2.93 -0.22 2.66
CA ALA A 92 3.35 -0.20 1.26
C ALA A 92 4.71 0.52 1.13
N VAL A 93 5.77 -0.22 0.86
CA VAL A 93 7.13 0.35 0.72
C VAL A 93 7.73 -0.05 -0.63
N GLY A 94 7.90 0.91 -1.50
CA GLY A 94 8.44 0.72 -2.84
C GLY A 94 7.69 1.51 -3.91
N TYR A 95 8.29 1.65 -5.08
CA TYR A 95 7.64 2.25 -6.24
C TYR A 95 6.36 1.47 -6.55
N LYS A 96 5.21 2.15 -6.50
CA LYS A 96 3.87 1.57 -6.76
C LYS A 96 3.53 0.30 -5.98
N ALA A 97 4.08 0.11 -4.78
CA ALA A 97 3.62 -0.95 -3.89
C ALA A 97 2.15 -0.68 -3.51
N LEU A 98 1.28 -1.69 -3.61
CA LEU A 98 -0.17 -1.60 -3.36
C LEU A 98 -0.84 -0.39 -4.02
N ASN A 99 -0.47 -0.09 -5.26
CA ASN A 99 -0.85 1.16 -5.93
C ASN A 99 -2.36 1.33 -6.13
N VAL A 100 -3.09 0.24 -6.37
CA VAL A 100 -4.54 0.28 -6.63
C VAL A 100 -5.39 -0.22 -5.47
N GLN A 101 -4.78 -0.51 -4.32
CA GLN A 101 -5.52 -1.05 -3.19
C GLN A 101 -6.63 -0.10 -2.73
N ASN A 102 -7.83 -0.66 -2.59
CA ASN A 102 -8.98 -0.03 -1.97
C ASN A 102 -9.94 -1.11 -1.43
N ALA A 103 -9.60 -1.69 -0.28
CA ALA A 103 -10.23 -2.91 0.22
C ALA A 103 -11.65 -2.71 0.78
N GLY A 104 -12.08 -1.48 1.03
CA GLY A 104 -13.37 -1.19 1.65
C GLY A 104 -13.46 -1.61 3.14
N GLN A 105 -12.34 -2.07 3.73
CA GLN A 105 -12.18 -2.48 5.12
C GLN A 105 -10.70 -2.48 5.51
N GLU A 106 -10.39 -2.64 6.79
CA GLU A 106 -8.99 -2.81 7.26
C GLU A 106 -8.31 -3.93 6.48
N SER A 107 -7.21 -3.61 5.81
CA SER A 107 -6.60 -4.56 4.87
C SER A 107 -5.52 -5.45 5.48
N TYR A 108 -4.75 -4.95 6.46
CA TYR A 108 -3.59 -5.62 7.05
C TYR A 108 -2.59 -6.16 6.02
N ASN A 109 -2.54 -5.57 4.82
CA ASN A 109 -1.56 -5.95 3.81
C ASN A 109 -0.18 -5.34 4.12
N VAL A 110 0.86 -6.14 3.89
CA VAL A 110 2.25 -5.70 3.91
C VAL A 110 2.84 -5.94 2.53
N ALA A 111 3.27 -4.89 1.83
CA ALA A 111 3.97 -4.99 0.55
C ALA A 111 5.27 -4.19 0.57
N VAL A 112 6.38 -4.87 0.35
CA VAL A 112 7.72 -4.26 0.33
C VAL A 112 8.46 -4.67 -0.94
N GLY A 113 8.71 -3.72 -1.83
CA GLY A 113 9.44 -3.95 -3.09
C GLY A 113 8.89 -3.13 -4.25
N PHE A 114 9.65 -3.07 -5.35
CA PHE A 114 9.22 -2.46 -6.61
C PHE A 114 7.98 -3.19 -7.13
N GLU A 115 6.86 -2.48 -7.29
CA GLU A 115 5.57 -3.02 -7.76
C GLU A 115 5.04 -4.23 -6.94
N ALA A 116 5.44 -4.38 -5.67
CA ALA A 116 4.94 -5.45 -4.82
C ALA A 116 3.43 -5.28 -4.60
N GLY A 117 2.64 -6.32 -4.90
CA GLY A 117 1.19 -6.29 -4.79
C GLY A 117 0.52 -5.17 -5.59
N LYS A 118 1.09 -4.74 -6.69
CA LYS A 118 0.66 -3.54 -7.43
C LYS A 118 -0.81 -3.53 -7.80
N LEU A 119 -1.38 -4.66 -8.17
CA LEU A 119 -2.77 -4.81 -8.59
C LEU A 119 -3.70 -5.31 -7.46
N VAL A 120 -3.20 -5.47 -6.24
CA VAL A 120 -4.08 -5.78 -5.09
C VAL A 120 -5.10 -4.65 -4.98
N ASP A 121 -6.37 -5.00 -5.12
CA ASP A 121 -7.52 -4.11 -5.00
C ASP A 121 -8.21 -4.38 -3.65
N SER A 122 -9.03 -5.40 -3.58
CA SER A 122 -9.81 -5.74 -2.37
C SER A 122 -9.24 -6.92 -1.56
N GLY A 123 -8.11 -7.51 -1.99
CA GLY A 123 -7.42 -8.56 -1.23
C GLY A 123 -6.89 -8.05 0.11
N ILE A 124 -7.02 -8.86 1.16
CA ILE A 124 -6.61 -8.50 2.54
C ILE A 124 -5.66 -9.54 3.14
N GLU A 125 -4.96 -9.14 4.21
CA GLU A 125 -4.08 -10.00 5.01
C GLU A 125 -3.00 -10.71 4.18
N ASN A 126 -2.46 -10.01 3.16
CA ASN A 126 -1.35 -10.51 2.35
C ASN A 126 -0.01 -9.98 2.88
N THR A 127 1.01 -10.84 2.88
CA THR A 127 2.41 -10.48 3.12
C THR A 127 3.18 -10.64 1.83
N ILE A 128 3.60 -9.55 1.21
CA ILE A 128 4.19 -9.49 -0.13
C ILE A 128 5.54 -8.78 -0.05
N VAL A 129 6.64 -9.51 -0.22
CA VAL A 129 8.00 -8.95 -0.10
C VAL A 129 8.86 -9.38 -1.28
N GLY A 130 9.26 -8.43 -2.09
CA GLY A 130 10.11 -8.67 -3.27
C GLY A 130 9.66 -7.86 -4.48
N GLY A 131 10.57 -7.64 -5.43
CA GLY A 131 10.22 -6.96 -6.69
C GLY A 131 9.19 -7.77 -7.47
N ARG A 132 8.02 -7.17 -7.75
CA ARG A 132 6.88 -7.80 -8.42
C ARG A 132 6.39 -9.10 -7.75
N ALA A 133 6.59 -9.25 -6.46
CA ALA A 133 5.90 -10.30 -5.73
C ALA A 133 4.40 -10.01 -5.72
N GLY A 134 3.55 -10.99 -6.00
CA GLY A 134 2.09 -10.85 -5.99
C GLY A 134 1.55 -9.69 -6.82
N ASP A 135 2.25 -9.26 -7.87
CA ASP A 135 1.91 -8.04 -8.61
C ASP A 135 0.63 -8.18 -9.47
N ALA A 136 0.18 -9.40 -9.75
CA ALA A 136 -1.09 -9.69 -10.40
C ALA A 136 -2.25 -9.93 -9.42
N LEU A 137 -2.01 -10.12 -8.13
CA LEU A 137 -3.09 -10.30 -7.14
C LEU A 137 -4.08 -9.14 -7.21
N THR A 138 -5.36 -9.45 -7.24
CA THR A 138 -6.47 -8.48 -7.22
C THR A 138 -7.31 -8.64 -5.95
N THR A 139 -8.06 -9.72 -5.83
CA THR A 139 -8.94 -10.01 -4.69
C THR A 139 -8.40 -11.12 -3.78
N GLY A 140 -7.29 -11.76 -4.17
CA GLY A 140 -6.66 -12.84 -3.39
C GLY A 140 -6.25 -12.37 -1.99
N SER A 141 -6.57 -13.18 -0.98
CA SER A 141 -6.35 -12.84 0.43
C SER A 141 -5.58 -13.93 1.16
N TYR A 142 -4.95 -13.56 2.29
CA TYR A 142 -4.20 -14.50 3.14
C TYR A 142 -2.99 -15.16 2.45
N ASN A 143 -2.37 -14.48 1.49
CA ASN A 143 -1.20 -15.01 0.79
C ASN A 143 0.11 -14.52 1.44
N VAL A 144 1.12 -15.37 1.40
CA VAL A 144 2.51 -15.04 1.70
C VAL A 144 3.32 -15.17 0.43
N ALA A 145 3.82 -14.09 -0.13
CA ALA A 145 4.67 -14.04 -1.31
C ALA A 145 5.99 -13.34 -0.96
N VAL A 146 7.05 -14.11 -0.74
CA VAL A 146 8.37 -13.59 -0.35
C VAL A 146 9.42 -14.02 -1.36
N GLY A 147 9.94 -13.09 -2.12
CA GLY A 147 10.90 -13.31 -3.19
C GLY A 147 10.51 -12.55 -4.45
N SER A 148 11.49 -12.19 -5.29
CA SER A 148 11.19 -11.56 -6.58
C SER A 148 10.31 -12.48 -7.42
N LEU A 149 9.21 -11.95 -7.98
CA LEU A 149 8.23 -12.68 -8.80
C LEU A 149 7.58 -13.90 -8.08
N ALA A 150 7.62 -13.97 -6.76
CA ALA A 150 6.84 -14.97 -6.03
C ALA A 150 5.34 -14.67 -6.20
N LEU A 151 4.53 -15.66 -6.56
CA LEU A 151 3.08 -15.57 -6.75
C LEU A 151 2.66 -14.45 -7.73
N SER A 152 3.44 -14.21 -8.80
CA SER A 152 3.26 -13.02 -9.64
C SER A 152 2.20 -13.15 -10.73
N THR A 153 1.64 -14.33 -10.98
CA THR A 153 0.51 -14.51 -11.94
C THR A 153 -0.81 -14.85 -11.27
N GLU A 154 -0.80 -15.10 -9.95
CA GLU A 154 -2.03 -15.32 -9.19
C GLU A 154 -2.84 -14.03 -9.10
N ASP A 155 -4.12 -14.07 -9.45
CA ASP A 155 -5.00 -12.90 -9.42
C ASP A 155 -6.04 -12.92 -8.29
N THR A 156 -6.77 -14.02 -8.13
CA THR A 156 -7.89 -14.12 -7.17
C THR A 156 -7.68 -15.19 -6.09
N GLY A 157 -6.67 -16.04 -6.24
CA GLY A 157 -6.41 -17.13 -5.31
C GLY A 157 -5.92 -16.67 -3.94
N GLY A 158 -6.32 -17.39 -2.91
CA GLY A 158 -5.96 -17.10 -1.53
C GLY A 158 -5.31 -18.25 -0.80
N ARG A 159 -4.74 -17.95 0.40
CA ARG A 159 -4.14 -18.91 1.32
C ARG A 159 -2.95 -19.69 0.74
N ASN A 160 -2.17 -19.03 -0.10
CA ASN A 160 -0.95 -19.60 -0.66
C ASN A 160 0.29 -19.09 0.11
N THR A 161 1.31 -19.93 0.22
CA THR A 161 2.62 -19.58 0.78
C THR A 161 3.69 -19.82 -0.28
N ALA A 162 4.25 -18.76 -0.84
CA ALA A 162 5.31 -18.76 -1.84
C ALA A 162 6.54 -18.06 -1.27
N VAL A 163 7.60 -18.80 -0.94
CA VAL A 163 8.85 -18.25 -0.40
C VAL A 163 10.02 -18.67 -1.28
N GLY A 164 10.61 -17.72 -1.95
CA GLY A 164 11.71 -17.93 -2.90
C GLY A 164 11.50 -17.16 -4.19
N ASN A 165 12.58 -16.87 -4.92
CA ASN A 165 12.46 -16.26 -6.24
C ASN A 165 11.62 -17.17 -7.15
N ARG A 166 10.58 -16.61 -7.77
CA ARG A 166 9.62 -17.30 -8.65
C ARG A 166 8.89 -18.50 -8.02
N ALA A 167 8.81 -18.60 -6.70
CA ALA A 167 7.97 -19.61 -6.07
C ALA A 167 6.50 -19.38 -6.44
N LEU A 168 5.77 -20.42 -6.89
CA LEU A 168 4.40 -20.38 -7.39
C LEU A 168 4.17 -19.28 -8.46
N ASN A 169 5.18 -19.00 -9.28
CA ASN A 169 5.15 -17.89 -10.22
C ASN A 169 4.01 -18.00 -11.25
N THR A 170 3.69 -19.21 -11.71
CA THR A 170 2.65 -19.45 -12.75
C THR A 170 1.32 -19.92 -12.17
N LEU A 171 1.21 -20.02 -10.84
CA LEU A 171 -0.06 -20.39 -10.21
C LEU A 171 -1.11 -19.33 -10.56
N ASN A 172 -2.24 -19.78 -11.07
CA ASN A 172 -3.43 -18.95 -11.31
C ASN A 172 -4.69 -19.79 -11.07
N TYR A 173 -5.09 -19.88 -9.81
CA TYR A 173 -6.22 -20.70 -9.37
C TYR A 173 -7.27 -19.85 -8.66
N ALA A 174 -8.45 -19.77 -9.26
CA ALA A 174 -9.58 -19.02 -8.70
C ALA A 174 -10.13 -19.72 -7.43
N GLY A 175 -9.76 -19.22 -6.26
CA GLY A 175 -10.22 -19.73 -4.98
C GLY A 175 -9.07 -19.93 -3.97
N ASN A 176 -9.34 -20.70 -2.91
CA ASN A 176 -8.32 -20.97 -1.90
C ASN A 176 -7.44 -22.14 -2.35
N GLY A 177 -6.20 -21.84 -2.73
CA GLY A 177 -5.27 -22.84 -3.23
C GLY A 177 -4.65 -23.70 -2.13
N TYR A 178 -4.43 -23.12 -0.93
CA TYR A 178 -3.70 -23.75 0.18
C TYR A 178 -2.35 -24.35 -0.23
N ASN A 179 -1.71 -23.76 -1.26
CA ASN A 179 -0.42 -24.21 -1.75
C ASN A 179 0.69 -23.69 -0.86
N THR A 180 1.72 -24.52 -0.64
CA THR A 180 2.95 -24.11 0.03
C THR A 180 4.13 -24.51 -0.84
N ALA A 181 4.93 -23.53 -1.27
CA ALA A 181 6.16 -23.72 -2.02
C ALA A 181 7.30 -22.88 -1.43
N VAL A 182 8.39 -23.53 -1.10
CA VAL A 182 9.58 -22.89 -0.51
C VAL A 182 10.82 -23.29 -1.32
N GLY A 183 11.50 -22.31 -1.88
CA GLY A 183 12.70 -22.49 -2.68
C GLY A 183 12.64 -21.74 -4.02
N PHE A 184 13.79 -21.59 -4.67
CA PHE A 184 13.91 -21.05 -6.02
C PHE A 184 13.10 -21.92 -7.01
N ASP A 185 12.23 -21.29 -7.81
CA ASP A 185 11.35 -21.97 -8.78
C ASP A 185 10.46 -23.09 -8.17
N ALA A 186 10.25 -23.10 -6.85
CA ALA A 186 9.40 -24.10 -6.22
C ALA A 186 7.95 -23.95 -6.69
N GLY A 187 7.33 -25.02 -7.16
CA GLY A 187 5.96 -25.01 -7.68
C GLY A 187 5.78 -24.13 -8.94
N LEU A 188 6.84 -23.90 -9.73
CA LEU A 188 6.81 -23.01 -10.90
C LEU A 188 5.74 -23.40 -11.94
N SER A 189 5.39 -24.67 -12.02
CA SER A 189 4.44 -25.20 -13.02
C SER A 189 3.23 -25.87 -12.39
N LEU A 190 2.79 -25.40 -11.24
CA LEU A 190 1.49 -25.80 -10.68
C LEU A 190 0.37 -25.06 -11.43
N ASP A 191 -0.61 -25.81 -11.94
CA ASP A 191 -1.80 -25.34 -12.64
C ASP A 191 -3.00 -25.30 -11.67
#